data_9a17ca599df28ba7e4b885e70e151a68
#
_entry.id   9a17ca599df28ba7e4b885e70e151a68
#
_cell.length_a   1.000
_cell.length_b   1.000
_cell.length_c   1.000
_cell.angle_alpha   90.00
_cell.angle_beta   90.00
_cell.angle_gamma   90.00
#
_symmetry.space_group_name_H-M   'P 1'
#
loop_
_entity.id
_entity.type
_entity.pdbx_description
1 polymer ?
#
loop_
_entity_poly.entity_id
_entity_poly.type
_entity_poly.pdbx_seq_one_letter_code
_entity_poly.pdbx_strand_id
1 'polypeptide(L)'
;MKAIKFFAIAACAAALAVSCNTASKGVAVEAELPTAAETDSASYLLGVNFGSIIKGNAFAEDLSEINMSELKKGIEDFLAAEGSPYDPDFGAQFKIDPNEMSRILNSYIGKKQTYKAAKNLAEGKAFLAKNALKENVDTTASGLQYTIEAEGAAEKIAPQDTVWVNYKGTLLDGTVFDENDSTMFVANRVIRGWTEGLGLLGEGGKATLYIPSDLAYGERGNRAIEPNSVLVFDVEVLKVGKFVAKEN
;
A
#
# COMPACT_ATOMS: atom_id res chain seq x y z
N MET A 1 2.08 9.65 30.52
CA MET A 1 2.85 10.92 30.57
C MET A 1 4.32 10.55 30.67
N LYS A 2 5.07 10.59 29.55
CA LYS A 2 6.52 10.36 29.54
C LYS A 2 7.19 11.72 29.41
N ALA A 3 7.97 12.07 30.40
CA ALA A 3 8.69 13.34 30.48
C ALA A 3 9.83 13.38 29.45
N ILE A 4 9.80 14.41 28.62
CA ILE A 4 10.90 14.73 27.70
C ILE A 4 11.94 15.50 28.49
N LYS A 5 13.12 14.89 28.65
CA LYS A 5 14.30 15.56 29.26
C LYS A 5 14.97 16.42 28.20
N PHE A 6 14.88 17.72 28.34
CA PHE A 6 15.72 18.66 27.61
C PHE A 6 17.18 18.56 28.11
N PHE A 7 18.08 18.15 27.22
CA PHE A 7 19.51 18.33 27.42
C PHE A 7 19.91 19.69 26.85
N ALA A 8 20.33 20.57 27.76
CA ALA A 8 20.99 21.81 27.37
C ALA A 8 22.43 21.49 26.96
N ILE A 9 22.78 21.68 25.71
CA ILE A 9 24.16 21.61 25.21
C ILE A 9 24.72 23.04 25.29
N ALA A 10 25.70 23.19 26.15
CA ALA A 10 26.48 24.43 26.29
C ALA A 10 27.34 24.65 25.04
N ALA A 11 27.17 25.81 24.40
CA ALA A 11 28.00 26.25 23.30
C ALA A 11 29.41 26.58 23.78
N CYS A 12 30.40 25.78 23.38
CA CYS A 12 31.80 26.19 23.40
C CYS A 12 32.15 26.82 22.04
N ALA A 13 32.20 28.13 22.01
CA ALA A 13 32.78 28.88 20.91
C ALA A 13 34.30 28.69 20.90
N ALA A 14 34.82 27.89 19.98
CA ALA A 14 36.25 27.85 19.68
C ALA A 14 36.48 28.59 18.37
N ALA A 15 36.89 29.85 18.46
CA ALA A 15 37.39 30.62 17.34
C ALA A 15 38.74 30.05 16.88
N LEU A 16 38.75 29.34 15.75
CA LEU A 16 39.96 29.00 15.01
C LEU A 16 40.17 30.02 13.91
N ALA A 17 41.01 31.01 14.19
CA ALA A 17 41.58 31.89 13.20
C ALA A 17 42.53 31.09 12.28
N VAL A 18 42.14 30.72 11.09
CA VAL A 18 43.02 30.24 10.03
C VAL A 18 43.36 31.42 9.17
N SER A 19 44.55 31.99 9.36
CA SER A 19 45.20 32.90 8.45
C SER A 19 45.67 32.14 7.22
N CYS A 20 45.02 32.30 6.09
CA CYS A 20 45.61 31.98 4.79
C CYS A 20 45.62 33.25 3.93
N ASN A 21 46.82 33.76 3.76
CA ASN A 21 47.17 34.90 2.94
C ASN A 21 47.24 34.45 1.48
N THR A 22 46.24 34.83 0.69
CA THR A 22 46.35 35.02 -0.76
C THR A 22 45.32 36.06 -1.18
N ALA A 23 45.81 37.18 -1.70
CA ALA A 23 45.00 38.33 -2.07
C ALA A 23 44.14 38.04 -3.31
N SER A 24 42.86 37.78 -3.06
CA SER A 24 41.78 38.10 -3.97
C SER A 24 40.81 39.04 -3.20
N LYS A 25 40.45 40.17 -3.78
CA LYS A 25 39.46 41.10 -3.21
C LYS A 25 38.10 40.37 -3.18
N GLY A 26 37.89 39.52 -2.17
CA GLY A 26 36.62 38.90 -1.91
C GLY A 26 35.69 39.90 -1.22
N VAL A 27 34.48 40.02 -1.69
CA VAL A 27 33.38 40.69 -1.00
C VAL A 27 33.22 40.00 0.35
N ALA A 28 33.25 40.75 1.47
CA ALA A 28 32.95 40.22 2.78
C ALA A 28 31.49 39.77 2.81
N VAL A 29 31.26 38.48 2.95
CA VAL A 29 29.92 37.91 3.08
C VAL A 29 29.62 37.81 4.58
N GLU A 30 28.65 38.55 5.09
CA GLU A 30 28.18 38.51 6.47
C GLU A 30 27.15 37.38 6.71
N ALA A 31 27.31 36.25 6.04
CA ALA A 31 26.42 35.11 6.19
C ALA A 31 27.21 33.86 6.55
N GLU A 32 26.67 33.07 7.48
CA GLU A 32 27.25 31.79 7.86
C GLU A 32 26.80 30.70 6.86
N LEU A 33 27.74 29.82 6.51
CA LEU A 33 27.40 28.63 5.73
C LEU A 33 26.68 27.63 6.65
N PRO A 34 25.80 26.78 6.09
CA PRO A 34 25.19 25.69 6.85
C PRO A 34 26.25 24.81 7.52
N THR A 35 26.00 24.45 8.76
CA THR A 35 26.83 23.52 9.50
C THR A 35 26.74 22.10 8.93
N ALA A 36 27.68 21.22 9.25
CA ALA A 36 27.62 19.82 8.84
C ALA A 36 26.32 19.14 9.32
N ALA A 37 25.86 19.41 10.54
CA ALA A 37 24.62 18.86 11.07
C ALA A 37 23.37 19.34 10.33
N GLU A 38 23.35 20.60 9.88
CA GLU A 38 22.26 21.14 9.03
C GLU A 38 22.29 20.50 7.63
N THR A 39 23.49 20.31 7.07
CA THR A 39 23.68 19.63 5.79
C THR A 39 23.21 18.17 5.86
N ASP A 40 23.57 17.44 6.94
CA ASP A 40 23.13 16.06 7.16
C ASP A 40 21.59 15.98 7.29
N SER A 41 21.00 16.91 8.04
CA SER A 41 19.56 16.97 8.25
C SER A 41 18.81 17.25 6.94
N ALA A 42 19.30 18.20 6.14
CA ALA A 42 18.73 18.52 4.83
C ALA A 42 18.85 17.33 3.87
N SER A 43 20.00 16.66 3.84
CA SER A 43 20.26 15.50 3.00
C SER A 43 19.33 14.32 3.38
N TYR A 44 19.12 14.08 4.68
CA TYR A 44 18.19 13.06 5.17
C TYR A 44 16.75 13.37 4.71
N LEU A 45 16.29 14.61 4.84
CA LEU A 45 14.95 15.02 4.43
C LEU A 45 14.74 14.92 2.91
N LEU A 46 15.76 15.21 2.11
CA LEU A 46 15.73 14.94 0.67
C LEU A 46 15.53 13.44 0.41
N GLY A 47 16.26 12.57 1.11
CA GLY A 47 16.09 11.12 1.03
C GLY A 47 14.69 10.66 1.40
N VAL A 48 14.10 11.21 2.48
CA VAL A 48 12.70 10.93 2.87
C VAL A 48 11.71 11.34 1.77
N ASN A 49 11.93 12.50 1.14
CA ASN A 49 11.09 12.98 0.04
C ASN A 49 11.18 12.05 -1.18
N PHE A 50 12.38 11.63 -1.57
CA PHE A 50 12.58 10.64 -2.63
C PHE A 50 11.90 9.31 -2.31
N GLY A 51 12.03 8.80 -1.09
CA GLY A 51 11.35 7.58 -0.64
C GLY A 51 9.84 7.70 -0.75
N SER A 52 9.27 8.86 -0.40
CA SER A 52 7.84 9.13 -0.55
C SER A 52 7.39 9.09 -2.01
N ILE A 53 8.17 9.68 -2.93
CA ILE A 53 7.88 9.66 -4.37
C ILE A 53 7.93 8.23 -4.91
N ILE A 54 8.96 7.47 -4.56
CA ILE A 54 9.16 6.08 -5.00
C ILE A 54 7.97 5.21 -4.56
N LYS A 55 7.61 5.27 -3.28
CA LYS A 55 6.50 4.49 -2.71
C LYS A 55 5.13 4.97 -3.22
N GLY A 56 4.91 6.27 -3.28
CA GLY A 56 3.66 6.88 -3.73
C GLY A 56 3.31 6.58 -5.19
N ASN A 57 4.32 6.35 -6.03
CA ASN A 57 4.14 5.94 -7.43
C ASN A 57 4.23 4.42 -7.65
N ALA A 58 4.26 3.62 -6.59
CA ALA A 58 4.39 2.16 -6.66
C ALA A 58 5.61 1.68 -7.47
N PHE A 59 6.70 2.48 -7.49
CA PHE A 59 7.91 2.14 -8.21
C PHE A 59 8.67 1.01 -7.51
N ALA A 60 8.81 1.08 -6.19
CA ALA A 60 9.42 0.07 -5.35
C ALA A 60 8.79 0.07 -3.95
N GLU A 61 8.77 -1.08 -3.31
CA GLU A 61 8.31 -1.26 -1.93
C GLU A 61 9.45 -1.08 -0.93
N ASP A 62 10.66 -1.48 -1.34
CA ASP A 62 11.88 -1.31 -0.57
C ASP A 62 13.10 -1.04 -1.48
N LEU A 63 14.26 -0.79 -0.86
CA LEU A 63 15.48 -0.45 -1.58
C LEU A 63 16.09 -1.61 -2.39
N SER A 64 15.72 -2.86 -2.11
CA SER A 64 16.24 -4.02 -2.85
C SER A 64 15.74 -4.06 -4.29
N GLU A 65 14.62 -3.40 -4.56
CA GLU A 65 14.04 -3.29 -5.90
C GLU A 65 14.65 -2.15 -6.73
N ILE A 66 15.55 -1.36 -6.15
CA ILE A 66 16.13 -0.18 -6.79
C ILE A 66 17.62 -0.40 -7.04
N ASN A 67 18.05 -0.16 -8.27
CA ASN A 67 19.48 -0.06 -8.54
C ASN A 67 20.04 1.27 -8.02
N MET A 68 20.52 1.26 -6.76
CA MET A 68 21.02 2.46 -6.08
C MET A 68 22.21 3.09 -6.78
N SER A 69 23.03 2.34 -7.51
CA SER A 69 24.15 2.91 -8.27
C SER A 69 23.69 3.71 -9.48
N GLU A 70 22.67 3.22 -10.20
CA GLU A 70 22.07 3.95 -11.32
C GLU A 70 21.27 5.16 -10.81
N LEU A 71 20.56 5.04 -9.68
CA LEU A 71 19.87 6.18 -9.08
C LEU A 71 20.84 7.29 -8.69
N LYS A 72 21.93 6.95 -8.00
CA LYS A 72 22.98 7.90 -7.62
C LYS A 72 23.58 8.55 -8.86
N LYS A 73 23.91 7.75 -9.87
CA LYS A 73 24.46 8.25 -11.13
C LYS A 73 23.51 9.25 -11.81
N GLY A 74 22.22 8.96 -11.86
CA GLY A 74 21.24 9.89 -12.45
C GLY A 74 21.19 11.23 -11.71
N ILE A 75 21.33 11.24 -10.38
CA ILE A 75 21.42 12.46 -9.58
C ILE A 75 22.71 13.22 -9.91
N GLU A 76 23.86 12.51 -9.95
CA GLU A 76 25.15 13.10 -10.29
C GLU A 76 25.16 13.71 -11.70
N ASP A 77 24.63 12.98 -12.68
CA ASP A 77 24.51 13.45 -14.06
C ASP A 77 23.65 14.73 -14.15
N PHE A 78 22.53 14.78 -13.42
CA PHE A 78 21.65 15.96 -13.41
C PHE A 78 22.30 17.17 -12.75
N LEU A 79 23.03 16.98 -11.64
CA LEU A 79 23.75 18.06 -10.96
C LEU A 79 24.94 18.61 -11.77
N ALA A 80 25.50 17.79 -12.65
CA ALA A 80 26.61 18.17 -13.54
C ALA A 80 26.15 18.75 -14.89
N ALA A 81 24.87 18.61 -15.23
CA ALA A 81 24.34 19.07 -16.50
C ALA A 81 24.36 20.60 -16.62
N GLU A 82 24.72 21.08 -17.81
CA GLU A 82 24.80 22.51 -18.13
C GLU A 82 23.55 22.98 -18.89
N GLY A 83 23.22 24.25 -18.75
CA GLY A 83 22.08 24.88 -19.43
C GLY A 83 20.76 24.75 -18.65
N SER A 84 19.66 25.04 -19.33
CA SER A 84 18.32 25.01 -18.74
C SER A 84 17.62 23.67 -19.05
N PRO A 85 16.92 23.06 -18.08
CA PRO A 85 16.06 21.90 -18.36
C PRO A 85 14.99 22.12 -19.43
N TYR A 86 14.75 23.37 -19.81
CA TYR A 86 13.80 23.75 -20.88
C TYR A 86 14.46 23.89 -22.26
N ASP A 87 15.77 23.75 -22.33
CA ASP A 87 16.50 23.82 -23.62
C ASP A 87 16.26 22.52 -24.41
N PRO A 88 16.04 22.61 -25.75
CA PRO A 88 15.73 21.42 -26.56
C PRO A 88 16.80 20.33 -26.49
N ASP A 89 18.06 20.68 -26.34
CA ASP A 89 19.20 19.74 -26.33
C ASP A 89 19.61 19.31 -24.91
N PHE A 90 18.94 19.81 -23.86
CA PHE A 90 19.30 19.49 -22.47
C PHE A 90 19.28 17.98 -22.21
N GLY A 91 18.30 17.27 -22.77
CA GLY A 91 18.14 15.83 -22.63
C GLY A 91 19.28 15.00 -23.20
N ALA A 92 20.01 15.52 -24.21
CA ALA A 92 21.12 14.81 -24.87
C ALA A 92 22.35 14.60 -23.95
N GLN A 93 22.42 15.28 -22.82
CA GLN A 93 23.52 15.14 -21.84
C GLN A 93 23.38 13.88 -20.98
N PHE A 94 22.22 13.21 -21.00
CA PHE A 94 21.94 12.08 -20.13
C PHE A 94 22.05 10.75 -20.87
N LYS A 95 22.35 9.68 -20.13
CA LYS A 95 22.33 8.29 -20.61
C LYS A 95 20.97 7.90 -21.22
N ILE A 96 19.90 8.46 -20.66
CA ILE A 96 18.51 8.31 -21.12
C ILE A 96 17.89 9.69 -21.07
N ASP A 97 17.27 10.12 -22.17
CA ASP A 97 16.60 11.42 -22.24
C ASP A 97 15.52 11.50 -21.14
N PRO A 98 15.54 12.51 -20.24
CA PRO A 98 14.52 12.71 -19.22
C PRO A 98 13.09 12.80 -19.78
N ASN A 99 12.90 13.20 -21.03
CA ASN A 99 11.60 13.24 -21.70
C ASN A 99 10.98 11.83 -21.87
N GLU A 100 11.81 10.78 -21.89
CA GLU A 100 11.38 9.39 -21.93
C GLU A 100 10.90 8.85 -20.56
N MET A 101 11.07 9.62 -19.48
CA MET A 101 10.82 9.18 -18.11
C MET A 101 9.42 8.58 -17.94
N SER A 102 8.38 9.29 -18.34
CA SER A 102 6.99 8.82 -18.19
C SER A 102 6.75 7.50 -18.91
N ARG A 103 7.26 7.36 -20.14
CA ARG A 103 7.12 6.13 -20.92
C ARG A 103 7.82 4.95 -20.27
N ILE A 104 9.04 5.15 -19.81
CA ILE A 104 9.87 4.07 -19.19
C ILE A 104 9.28 3.66 -17.85
N LEU A 105 8.94 4.64 -16.98
CA LEU A 105 8.36 4.35 -15.66
C LEU A 105 7.00 3.68 -15.77
N ASN A 106 6.10 4.15 -16.63
CA ASN A 106 4.80 3.52 -16.85
C ASN A 106 4.93 2.09 -17.39
N SER A 107 5.87 1.85 -18.30
CA SER A 107 6.17 0.49 -18.79
C SER A 107 6.68 -0.42 -17.68
N TYR A 108 7.61 0.09 -16.85
CA TYR A 108 8.16 -0.67 -15.72
C TYR A 108 7.09 -1.02 -14.69
N ILE A 109 6.32 -0.03 -14.24
CA ILE A 109 5.23 -0.21 -13.26
C ILE A 109 4.19 -1.17 -13.82
N GLY A 110 3.79 -1.01 -15.09
CA GLY A 110 2.83 -1.89 -15.73
C GLY A 110 3.30 -3.35 -15.78
N LYS A 111 4.58 -3.59 -16.07
CA LYS A 111 5.16 -4.95 -16.02
C LYS A 111 5.13 -5.55 -14.62
N LYS A 112 5.47 -4.75 -13.58
CA LYS A 112 5.38 -5.19 -12.18
C LYS A 112 3.95 -5.58 -11.81
N GLN A 113 2.98 -4.72 -12.14
CA GLN A 113 1.57 -4.98 -11.85
C GLN A 113 1.06 -6.24 -12.56
N THR A 114 1.41 -6.42 -13.85
CA THR A 114 1.05 -7.63 -14.61
C THR A 114 1.66 -8.89 -13.99
N TYR A 115 2.93 -8.82 -13.57
CA TYR A 115 3.59 -9.95 -12.91
C TYR A 115 2.92 -10.28 -11.57
N LYS A 116 2.64 -9.27 -10.72
CA LYS A 116 1.94 -9.44 -9.44
C LYS A 116 0.56 -10.04 -9.64
N ALA A 117 -0.21 -9.52 -10.61
CA ALA A 117 -1.53 -10.05 -10.94
C ALA A 117 -1.50 -11.52 -11.35
N ALA A 118 -0.53 -11.91 -12.19
CA ALA A 118 -0.35 -13.29 -12.61
C ALA A 118 0.09 -14.20 -11.46
N LYS A 119 0.98 -13.73 -10.60
CA LYS A 119 1.43 -14.43 -9.40
C LYS A 119 0.25 -14.66 -8.44
N ASN A 120 -0.48 -13.61 -8.08
CA ASN A 120 -1.62 -13.71 -7.17
C ASN A 120 -2.70 -14.67 -7.70
N LEU A 121 -2.95 -14.64 -9.01
CA LEU A 121 -3.89 -15.58 -9.64
C LEU A 121 -3.42 -17.03 -9.51
N ALA A 122 -2.15 -17.30 -9.75
CA ALA A 122 -1.59 -18.66 -9.66
C ALA A 122 -1.57 -19.15 -8.21
N GLU A 123 -1.11 -18.34 -7.27
CA GLU A 123 -1.08 -18.66 -5.84
C GLU A 123 -2.49 -18.83 -5.27
N GLY A 124 -3.42 -17.94 -5.66
CA GLY A 124 -4.81 -18.01 -5.27
C GLY A 124 -5.50 -19.30 -5.73
N LYS A 125 -5.31 -19.69 -7.01
CA LYS A 125 -5.82 -20.96 -7.52
C LYS A 125 -5.24 -22.16 -6.79
N ALA A 126 -3.93 -22.16 -6.54
CA ALA A 126 -3.27 -23.23 -5.82
C ALA A 126 -3.76 -23.33 -4.36
N PHE A 127 -3.93 -22.18 -3.70
CA PHE A 127 -4.49 -22.12 -2.34
C PHE A 127 -5.91 -22.69 -2.30
N LEU A 128 -6.81 -22.20 -3.15
CA LEU A 128 -8.21 -22.65 -3.18
C LEU A 128 -8.34 -24.14 -3.52
N ALA A 129 -7.55 -24.64 -4.46
CA ALA A 129 -7.54 -26.06 -4.79
C ALA A 129 -7.12 -26.93 -3.58
N LYS A 130 -6.11 -26.49 -2.82
CA LYS A 130 -5.67 -27.19 -1.60
C LYS A 130 -6.67 -27.01 -0.46
N ASN A 131 -7.27 -25.83 -0.32
CA ASN A 131 -8.22 -25.51 0.75
C ASN A 131 -9.50 -26.34 0.64
N ALA A 132 -10.00 -26.56 -0.59
CA ALA A 132 -11.18 -27.39 -0.86
C ALA A 132 -11.04 -28.86 -0.45
N LEU A 133 -9.82 -29.33 -0.19
CA LEU A 133 -9.56 -30.71 0.28
C LEU A 133 -9.65 -30.88 1.80
N LYS A 134 -9.83 -29.78 2.54
CA LYS A 134 -9.98 -29.83 4.00
C LYS A 134 -11.38 -30.29 4.37
N GLU A 135 -11.51 -31.13 5.37
CA GLU A 135 -12.78 -31.76 5.80
C GLU A 135 -13.88 -30.76 6.22
N ASN A 136 -13.48 -29.57 6.70
CA ASN A 136 -14.39 -28.55 7.22
C ASN A 136 -14.59 -27.37 6.25
N VAL A 137 -14.15 -27.49 5.00
CA VAL A 137 -14.30 -26.46 3.99
C VAL A 137 -15.29 -26.90 2.94
N ASP A 138 -16.36 -26.14 2.82
CA ASP A 138 -17.34 -26.31 1.76
C ASP A 138 -17.06 -25.34 0.60
N THR A 139 -17.58 -25.65 -0.59
CA THR A 139 -17.42 -24.83 -1.79
C THR A 139 -18.77 -24.64 -2.48
N THR A 140 -19.15 -23.42 -2.75
CA THR A 140 -20.38 -23.11 -3.51
C THR A 140 -20.18 -23.27 -5.02
N ALA A 141 -21.26 -23.19 -5.77
CA ALA A 141 -21.23 -23.25 -7.23
C ALA A 141 -20.46 -22.08 -7.88
N SER A 142 -20.38 -20.94 -7.20
CA SER A 142 -19.60 -19.76 -7.65
C SER A 142 -18.11 -19.90 -7.40
N GLY A 143 -17.68 -20.87 -6.58
CA GLY A 143 -16.31 -21.07 -6.15
C GLY A 143 -15.96 -20.37 -4.82
N LEU A 144 -16.92 -19.75 -4.14
CA LEU A 144 -16.72 -19.30 -2.76
C LEU A 144 -16.45 -20.51 -1.89
N GLN A 145 -15.37 -20.48 -1.10
CA GLN A 145 -15.11 -21.50 -0.08
C GLN A 145 -15.36 -20.91 1.30
N TYR A 146 -15.83 -21.75 2.22
CA TYR A 146 -16.18 -21.30 3.55
C TYR A 146 -16.08 -22.39 4.59
N THR A 147 -15.89 -22.00 5.84
CA THR A 147 -16.02 -22.83 7.03
C THR A 147 -17.04 -22.17 7.94
N ILE A 148 -18.09 -22.91 8.35
CA ILE A 148 -19.06 -22.42 9.31
C ILE A 148 -18.67 -22.88 10.71
N GLU A 149 -18.41 -21.93 11.61
CA GLU A 149 -18.16 -22.19 13.03
C GLU A 149 -19.48 -22.21 13.82
N ALA A 150 -20.42 -21.34 13.45
CA ALA A 150 -21.76 -21.29 13.98
C ALA A 150 -22.74 -20.82 12.90
N GLU A 151 -23.82 -21.53 12.68
CA GLU A 151 -24.84 -21.15 11.69
C GLU A 151 -25.64 -19.91 12.10
N GLY A 152 -25.77 -19.67 13.40
CA GLY A 152 -26.65 -18.65 13.97
C GLY A 152 -28.12 -19.06 13.92
N ALA A 153 -29.00 -18.06 13.87
CA ALA A 153 -30.44 -18.26 13.79
C ALA A 153 -30.84 -19.06 12.53
N ALA A 154 -31.93 -19.82 12.62
CA ALA A 154 -32.44 -20.64 11.51
C ALA A 154 -32.84 -19.79 10.28
N GLU A 155 -33.31 -18.56 10.52
CA GLU A 155 -33.63 -17.63 9.46
C GLU A 155 -32.36 -17.02 8.89
N LYS A 156 -32.08 -17.31 7.62
CA LYS A 156 -30.88 -16.86 6.92
C LYS A 156 -30.99 -15.40 6.45
N ILE A 157 -29.85 -14.78 6.24
CA ILE A 157 -29.75 -13.38 5.80
C ILE A 157 -30.16 -13.29 4.33
N ALA A 158 -31.14 -12.44 4.04
CA ALA A 158 -31.55 -12.12 2.68
C ALA A 158 -30.69 -10.96 2.11
N PRO A 159 -30.54 -10.88 0.76
CA PRO A 159 -29.68 -9.86 0.14
C PRO A 159 -30.03 -8.41 0.49
N GLN A 160 -31.27 -8.11 0.83
CA GLN A 160 -31.73 -6.76 1.18
C GLN A 160 -31.68 -6.47 2.67
N ASP A 161 -31.39 -7.47 3.51
CA ASP A 161 -31.28 -7.29 4.95
C ASP A 161 -30.10 -6.41 5.32
N THR A 162 -30.20 -5.75 6.46
CA THR A 162 -29.11 -5.00 7.06
C THR A 162 -28.47 -5.85 8.16
N VAL A 163 -27.14 -5.99 8.12
CA VAL A 163 -26.38 -6.78 9.08
C VAL A 163 -25.41 -5.92 9.88
N TRP A 164 -25.22 -6.23 11.14
CA TRP A 164 -24.14 -5.72 11.98
C TRP A 164 -23.17 -6.85 12.21
N VAL A 165 -21.91 -6.65 11.86
CA VAL A 165 -20.89 -7.70 11.87
C VAL A 165 -19.60 -7.23 12.53
N ASN A 166 -18.90 -8.16 13.21
CA ASN A 166 -17.47 -8.08 13.41
C ASN A 166 -16.80 -8.78 12.24
N TYR A 167 -15.72 -8.23 11.72
CA TYR A 167 -14.97 -8.91 10.68
C TYR A 167 -13.50 -8.57 10.69
N LYS A 168 -12.72 -9.48 10.15
CA LYS A 168 -11.31 -9.28 9.85
C LYS A 168 -10.99 -9.84 8.47
N GLY A 169 -10.51 -8.97 7.59
CA GLY A 169 -10.09 -9.32 6.23
C GLY A 169 -8.57 -9.42 6.12
N THR A 170 -8.08 -10.55 5.63
CA THR A 170 -6.65 -10.81 5.41
C THR A 170 -6.38 -11.28 3.99
N LEU A 171 -5.16 -11.00 3.51
CA LEU A 171 -4.59 -11.65 2.33
C LEU A 171 -4.06 -13.04 2.70
N LEU A 172 -3.63 -13.82 1.69
CA LEU A 172 -3.11 -15.18 1.91
C LEU A 172 -1.81 -15.22 2.71
N ASP A 173 -1.05 -14.14 2.74
CA ASP A 173 0.17 -13.98 3.54
C ASP A 173 -0.11 -13.55 4.99
N GLY A 174 -1.39 -13.36 5.36
CA GLY A 174 -1.81 -12.94 6.69
C GLY A 174 -1.86 -11.41 6.88
N THR A 175 -1.52 -10.62 5.87
CA THR A 175 -1.62 -9.17 5.93
C THR A 175 -3.08 -8.76 6.12
N VAL A 176 -3.37 -8.04 7.20
CA VAL A 176 -4.69 -7.45 7.48
C VAL A 176 -4.87 -6.24 6.60
N PHE A 177 -5.89 -6.23 5.74
CA PHE A 177 -6.21 -5.08 4.89
C PHE A 177 -7.43 -4.30 5.36
N ASP A 178 -8.31 -4.94 6.14
CA ASP A 178 -9.50 -4.31 6.72
C ASP A 178 -9.99 -5.10 7.93
N GLU A 179 -10.38 -4.43 9.00
CA GLU A 179 -11.01 -5.03 10.18
C GLU A 179 -11.90 -4.02 10.89
N ASN A 180 -13.01 -4.46 11.40
CA ASN A 180 -13.93 -3.60 12.13
C ASN A 180 -14.85 -4.38 13.07
N ASP A 181 -15.25 -3.72 14.14
CA ASP A 181 -16.20 -4.24 15.10
C ASP A 181 -17.55 -3.53 14.94
N SER A 182 -18.62 -4.31 14.96
CA SER A 182 -20.02 -3.81 14.92
C SER A 182 -20.33 -2.87 13.75
N THR A 183 -19.76 -3.14 12.59
CA THR A 183 -20.01 -2.34 11.38
C THR A 183 -21.30 -2.79 10.68
N MET A 184 -22.07 -1.82 10.19
CA MET A 184 -23.35 -2.04 9.54
C MET A 184 -23.19 -2.09 8.01
N PHE A 185 -23.75 -3.12 7.37
CA PHE A 185 -23.85 -3.24 5.91
C PHE A 185 -25.25 -3.66 5.47
N VAL A 186 -25.63 -3.30 4.24
CA VAL A 186 -26.71 -3.98 3.51
C VAL A 186 -26.09 -5.16 2.77
N ALA A 187 -26.64 -6.37 2.96
CA ALA A 187 -25.98 -7.62 2.56
C ALA A 187 -25.69 -7.73 1.04
N ASN A 188 -26.38 -7.01 0.17
CA ASN A 188 -26.11 -6.94 -1.26
C ASN A 188 -25.33 -5.69 -1.72
N ARG A 189 -24.80 -4.89 -0.78
CA ARG A 189 -23.98 -3.71 -1.08
C ARG A 189 -22.51 -3.89 -0.71
N VAL A 190 -22.06 -5.12 -0.68
CA VAL A 190 -20.70 -5.56 -0.42
C VAL A 190 -20.19 -6.40 -1.60
N ILE A 191 -18.96 -6.89 -1.56
CA ILE A 191 -18.44 -7.77 -2.62
C ILE A 191 -19.29 -9.05 -2.73
N ARG A 192 -19.33 -9.65 -3.93
CA ARG A 192 -20.20 -10.79 -4.23
C ARG A 192 -20.00 -11.97 -3.28
N GLY A 193 -18.73 -12.27 -2.95
CA GLY A 193 -18.39 -13.32 -2.01
C GLY A 193 -18.97 -13.09 -0.60
N TRP A 194 -19.05 -11.84 -0.15
CA TRP A 194 -19.71 -11.48 1.11
C TRP A 194 -21.22 -11.65 1.03
N THR A 195 -21.87 -11.16 -0.03
CA THR A 195 -23.32 -11.32 -0.21
C THR A 195 -23.71 -12.80 -0.16
N GLU A 196 -22.94 -13.65 -0.82
CA GLU A 196 -23.15 -15.09 -0.84
C GLU A 196 -22.85 -15.74 0.53
N GLY A 197 -21.71 -15.41 1.13
CA GLY A 197 -21.30 -15.96 2.44
C GLY A 197 -22.24 -15.57 3.57
N LEU A 198 -22.71 -14.32 3.62
CA LEU A 198 -23.71 -13.87 4.58
C LEU A 198 -25.04 -14.63 4.45
N GLY A 199 -25.43 -14.98 3.21
CA GLY A 199 -26.64 -15.77 2.94
C GLY A 199 -26.60 -17.17 3.53
N LEU A 200 -25.44 -17.69 3.90
CA LEU A 200 -25.27 -18.98 4.59
C LEU A 200 -25.52 -18.87 6.11
N LEU A 201 -25.52 -17.66 6.67
CA LEU A 201 -25.57 -17.38 8.10
C LEU A 201 -26.94 -16.79 8.52
N GLY A 202 -27.24 -16.93 9.80
CA GLY A 202 -28.28 -16.17 10.50
C GLY A 202 -27.68 -15.27 11.58
N GLU A 203 -28.50 -14.58 12.35
CA GLU A 203 -28.05 -13.79 13.51
C GLU A 203 -27.30 -14.67 14.51
N GLY A 204 -26.13 -14.24 14.97
CA GLY A 204 -25.22 -15.02 15.80
C GLY A 204 -24.31 -15.99 15.01
N GLY A 205 -24.42 -16.02 13.68
CA GLY A 205 -23.60 -16.87 12.81
C GLY A 205 -22.13 -16.43 12.74
N LYS A 206 -21.24 -17.41 12.60
CA LYS A 206 -19.77 -17.17 12.43
C LYS A 206 -19.23 -18.07 11.32
N ALA A 207 -18.41 -17.49 10.47
CA ALA A 207 -17.77 -18.21 9.38
C ALA A 207 -16.43 -17.58 8.99
N THR A 208 -15.54 -18.42 8.46
CA THR A 208 -14.42 -17.97 7.65
C THR A 208 -14.79 -18.12 6.18
N LEU A 209 -14.66 -17.04 5.40
CA LEU A 209 -14.92 -16.99 3.97
C LEU A 209 -13.59 -16.88 3.21
N TYR A 210 -13.35 -17.79 2.25
CA TYR A 210 -12.21 -17.76 1.33
C TYR A 210 -12.72 -17.35 -0.04
N ILE A 211 -12.54 -16.09 -0.40
CA ILE A 211 -13.22 -15.45 -1.52
C ILE A 211 -12.26 -15.37 -2.72
N PRO A 212 -12.55 -16.09 -3.82
CA PRO A 212 -11.82 -15.92 -5.08
C PRO A 212 -11.89 -14.47 -5.57
N SER A 213 -10.86 -14.02 -6.27
CA SER A 213 -10.76 -12.63 -6.72
C SER A 213 -11.94 -12.16 -7.58
N ASP A 214 -12.52 -13.04 -8.39
CA ASP A 214 -13.67 -12.74 -9.25
C ASP A 214 -14.99 -12.55 -8.48
N LEU A 215 -15.05 -12.99 -7.23
CA LEU A 215 -16.13 -12.67 -6.29
C LEU A 215 -15.79 -11.47 -5.37
N ALA A 216 -14.63 -10.84 -5.57
CA ALA A 216 -14.12 -9.72 -4.81
C ALA A 216 -13.76 -8.52 -5.72
N TYR A 217 -12.48 -8.16 -5.81
CA TYR A 217 -12.00 -6.99 -6.55
C TYR A 217 -11.41 -7.30 -7.94
N GLY A 218 -11.33 -8.58 -8.31
CA GLY A 218 -10.97 -9.07 -9.64
C GLY A 218 -9.56 -8.67 -10.10
N GLU A 219 -9.42 -8.54 -11.42
CA GLU A 219 -8.15 -8.21 -12.09
C GLU A 219 -7.65 -6.78 -11.83
N ARG A 220 -8.49 -5.91 -11.29
CA ARG A 220 -8.11 -4.51 -11.03
C ARG A 220 -7.57 -4.31 -9.62
N GLY A 221 -8.03 -5.13 -8.66
CA GLY A 221 -7.78 -4.85 -7.24
C GLY A 221 -8.35 -3.50 -6.80
N ASN A 222 -7.80 -2.95 -5.73
CA ASN A 222 -8.04 -1.59 -5.27
C ASN A 222 -6.77 -1.03 -4.60
N ARG A 223 -6.88 0.11 -3.88
CA ARG A 223 -5.72 0.76 -3.25
C ARG A 223 -5.01 -0.11 -2.20
N ALA A 224 -5.75 -1.00 -1.51
CA ALA A 224 -5.25 -1.84 -0.42
C ALA A 224 -5.09 -3.31 -0.82
N ILE A 225 -5.71 -3.73 -1.94
CA ILE A 225 -5.79 -5.11 -2.39
C ILE A 225 -5.24 -5.21 -3.80
N GLU A 226 -4.17 -5.96 -3.97
CA GLU A 226 -3.55 -6.18 -5.28
C GLU A 226 -4.47 -6.96 -6.23
N PRO A 227 -4.27 -6.80 -7.56
CA PRO A 227 -5.00 -7.55 -8.57
C PRO A 227 -5.00 -9.07 -8.33
N ASN A 228 -6.15 -9.71 -8.57
CA ASN A 228 -6.35 -11.16 -8.47
C ASN A 228 -6.09 -11.78 -7.09
N SER A 229 -6.09 -10.99 -6.02
CA SER A 229 -5.93 -11.50 -4.66
C SER A 229 -7.14 -12.31 -4.21
N VAL A 230 -6.89 -13.47 -3.62
CA VAL A 230 -7.87 -14.20 -2.80
C VAL A 230 -7.96 -13.51 -1.45
N LEU A 231 -9.16 -13.31 -0.94
CA LEU A 231 -9.40 -12.70 0.36
C LEU A 231 -9.88 -13.73 1.35
N VAL A 232 -9.44 -13.61 2.59
CA VAL A 232 -9.91 -14.43 3.71
C VAL A 232 -10.57 -13.50 4.71
N PHE A 233 -11.82 -13.79 5.06
CA PHE A 233 -12.56 -13.03 6.05
C PHE A 233 -13.07 -13.93 7.16
N ASP A 234 -12.73 -13.59 8.38
CA ASP A 234 -13.44 -14.08 9.55
C ASP A 234 -14.59 -13.13 9.82
N VAL A 235 -15.82 -13.66 9.88
CA VAL A 235 -17.06 -12.87 10.00
C VAL A 235 -17.91 -13.41 11.14
N GLU A 236 -18.38 -12.51 12.00
CA GLU A 236 -19.37 -12.78 13.04
C GLU A 236 -20.58 -11.86 12.86
N VAL A 237 -21.76 -12.43 12.68
CA VAL A 237 -23.02 -11.68 12.55
C VAL A 237 -23.60 -11.40 13.93
N LEU A 238 -23.57 -10.14 14.33
CA LEU A 238 -24.08 -9.72 15.65
C LEU A 238 -25.59 -9.49 15.66
N LYS A 239 -26.13 -8.96 14.55
CA LYS A 239 -27.54 -8.61 14.41
C LYS A 239 -27.98 -8.60 12.96
N VAL A 240 -29.26 -8.97 12.73
CA VAL A 240 -29.91 -8.89 11.41
C VAL A 240 -31.14 -8.00 11.49
N GLY A 241 -31.17 -6.93 10.70
CA GLY A 241 -32.35 -6.10 10.47
C GLY A 241 -33.03 -6.51 9.17
N LYS A 242 -34.20 -7.12 9.28
CA LYS A 242 -34.95 -7.59 8.11
C LYS A 242 -35.46 -6.44 7.25
N PHE A 243 -35.33 -6.60 5.94
CA PHE A 243 -35.90 -5.66 5.00
C PHE A 243 -37.41 -5.83 4.91
N VAL A 244 -38.13 -4.74 5.16
CA VAL A 244 -39.60 -4.69 4.97
C VAL A 244 -39.87 -3.79 3.77
N ALA A 245 -40.40 -4.38 2.69
CA ALA A 245 -40.86 -3.61 1.54
C ALA A 245 -42.01 -2.68 2.00
N LYS A 246 -41.92 -1.39 1.68
CA LYS A 246 -43.07 -0.50 1.86
C LYS A 246 -44.16 -0.92 0.88
N GLU A 247 -45.30 -1.35 1.36
CA GLU A 247 -46.50 -1.47 0.55
C GLU A 247 -46.89 -0.06 0.05
N ASN A 248 -46.96 0.11 -1.27
CA ASN A 248 -47.40 1.33 -1.93
C ASN A 248 -48.91 1.33 -2.03
#